data_e89b4e2634a57d2f5dc07d077ac12808
#
_entry.id   e89b4e2634a57d2f5dc07d077ac12808
#
_cell.length_a   1.000
_cell.length_b   1.000
_cell.length_c   1.000
_cell.angle_alpha   90.00
_cell.angle_beta   90.00
_cell.angle_gamma   90.00
#
_symmetry.space_group_name_H-M   'P 1'
#
loop_
_entity.id
_entity.type
_entity.pdbx_description
1 polymer ?
#
loop_
_entity_poly.entity_id
_entity_poly.type
_entity_poly.pdbx_seq_one_letter_code
_entity_poly.pdbx_strand_id
1 'polypeptide(L)'
;MYRTEHPSLEREVFGLRFPNPIGLAAGFDRNGEAFRELSALGFGFVEIGTVTPQPQAGNPRPRIFRLPADRAIINRSGLNNKGLYKAIAQLRHRHDRLIIGGNIGKNTLTQPSQVAADYLKMFRNLYQYVDYFSINVCCDNCADGSVSHNKAHLMNILQPLFDFRRGQNQYRPILRSEE
;
A
#
# COMPACT_ATOMS: atom_id res chain seq x y z
N MET A 1 1.11 -27.72 4.24
CA MET A 1 0.27 -26.74 3.55
C MET A 1 -0.41 -25.92 4.63
N TYR A 2 -0.18 -24.61 4.68
CA TYR A 2 -0.64 -23.76 5.81
C TYR A 2 -2.00 -23.08 5.51
N ARG A 3 -2.71 -23.51 4.47
CA ARG A 3 -3.98 -22.92 4.05
C ARG A 3 -5.13 -23.57 4.81
N THR A 4 -5.83 -22.78 5.61
CA THR A 4 -7.09 -23.19 6.27
C THR A 4 -8.24 -22.47 5.57
N GLU A 5 -9.16 -23.23 5.01
CA GLU A 5 -10.38 -22.72 4.38
C GLU A 5 -11.58 -23.20 5.18
N HIS A 6 -12.36 -22.24 5.65
CA HIS A 6 -13.62 -22.51 6.34
C HIS A 6 -14.59 -21.37 6.07
N PRO A 7 -15.87 -21.65 5.73
CA PRO A 7 -16.85 -20.60 5.42
C PRO A 7 -17.02 -19.56 6.54
N SER A 8 -16.84 -19.95 7.80
CA SER A 8 -16.94 -19.02 8.94
C SER A 8 -15.80 -17.99 9.00
N LEU A 9 -14.73 -18.17 8.25
CA LEU A 9 -13.62 -17.22 8.15
C LEU A 9 -13.86 -16.15 7.10
N GLU A 10 -14.78 -16.40 6.18
CA GLU A 10 -15.13 -15.46 5.12
C GLU A 10 -15.67 -14.15 5.69
N ARG A 11 -15.25 -13.03 5.12
CA ARG A 11 -15.73 -11.69 5.47
C ARG A 11 -16.00 -10.90 4.22
N GLU A 12 -17.12 -10.19 4.21
CA GLU A 12 -17.41 -9.20 3.18
C GLU A 12 -17.26 -7.81 3.80
N VAL A 13 -16.35 -7.01 3.23
CA VAL A 13 -16.05 -5.65 3.68
C VAL A 13 -15.91 -4.76 2.45
N PHE A 14 -16.62 -3.64 2.43
CA PHE A 14 -16.61 -2.66 1.33
C PHE A 14 -16.91 -3.28 -0.06
N GLY A 15 -17.71 -4.33 -0.11
CA GLY A 15 -18.03 -5.06 -1.35
C GLY A 15 -16.93 -6.00 -1.84
N LEU A 16 -15.89 -6.22 -1.04
CA LEU A 16 -14.84 -7.20 -1.29
C LEU A 16 -15.04 -8.42 -0.39
N ARG A 17 -14.95 -9.62 -0.98
CA ARG A 17 -15.12 -10.88 -0.27
C ARG A 17 -13.78 -11.50 0.05
N PHE A 18 -13.37 -11.41 1.30
CA PHE A 18 -12.12 -11.95 1.83
C PHE A 18 -12.33 -13.40 2.26
N PRO A 19 -11.52 -14.36 1.78
CA PRO A 19 -11.65 -15.77 2.15
C PRO A 19 -11.31 -16.04 3.63
N ASN A 20 -10.50 -15.17 4.24
CA ASN A 20 -10.24 -15.13 5.67
C ASN A 20 -9.76 -13.72 6.08
N PRO A 21 -9.82 -13.37 7.38
CA PRO A 21 -9.48 -12.01 7.85
C PRO A 21 -7.96 -11.77 8.03
N ILE A 22 -7.11 -12.72 7.71
CA ILE A 22 -5.67 -12.59 7.90
C ILE A 22 -5.02 -12.18 6.58
N GLY A 23 -4.46 -10.99 6.55
CA GLY A 23 -3.74 -10.45 5.39
C GLY A 23 -2.27 -10.17 5.69
N LEU A 24 -1.48 -10.09 4.63
CA LEU A 24 -0.11 -9.63 4.72
C LEU A 24 -0.06 -8.13 4.45
N ALA A 25 0.42 -7.37 5.43
CA ALA A 25 0.52 -5.91 5.35
C ALA A 25 1.61 -5.45 4.37
N ALA A 26 1.49 -4.20 3.92
CA ALA A 26 2.53 -3.51 3.16
C ALA A 26 3.88 -3.51 3.90
N GLY A 27 4.97 -3.33 3.14
CA GLY A 27 6.33 -3.37 3.68
C GLY A 27 7.04 -4.71 3.46
N PHE A 28 6.32 -5.82 3.33
CA PHE A 28 6.91 -7.13 3.02
C PHE A 28 7.15 -7.27 1.51
N ASP A 29 6.12 -7.15 0.70
CA ASP A 29 6.24 -7.15 -0.78
C ASP A 29 6.11 -5.72 -1.33
N ARG A 30 7.20 -4.96 -1.27
CA ARG A 30 7.20 -3.53 -1.64
C ARG A 30 6.99 -3.26 -3.12
N ASN A 31 7.23 -4.24 -3.97
CA ASN A 31 7.24 -4.09 -5.41
C ASN A 31 6.20 -4.95 -6.14
N GLY A 32 5.44 -5.76 -5.42
CA GLY A 32 4.55 -6.75 -6.01
C GLY A 32 5.31 -7.88 -6.70
N GLU A 33 6.45 -8.30 -6.15
CA GLU A 33 7.30 -9.34 -6.75
C GLU A 33 7.03 -10.74 -6.17
N ALA A 34 6.38 -10.83 -5.01
CA ALA A 34 6.18 -12.08 -4.26
C ALA A 34 4.70 -12.38 -3.90
N PHE A 35 3.75 -11.53 -4.28
CA PHE A 35 2.34 -11.68 -3.86
C PHE A 35 1.73 -13.04 -4.23
N ARG A 36 2.19 -13.67 -5.32
CA ARG A 36 1.71 -14.99 -5.75
C ARG A 36 2.14 -16.08 -4.79
N GLU A 37 3.42 -16.13 -4.49
CA GLU A 37 4.03 -17.08 -3.57
C GLU A 37 3.48 -16.88 -2.15
N LEU A 38 3.31 -15.62 -1.75
CA LEU A 38 2.74 -15.25 -0.46
C LEU A 38 1.27 -15.69 -0.33
N SER A 39 0.49 -15.62 -1.41
CA SER A 39 -0.89 -16.11 -1.40
C SER A 39 -0.98 -17.60 -1.12
N ALA A 40 0.03 -18.37 -1.52
CA ALA A 40 0.09 -19.81 -1.26
C ALA A 40 0.29 -20.15 0.23
N LEU A 41 0.70 -19.17 1.04
CA LEU A 41 0.82 -19.34 2.49
C LEU A 41 -0.52 -19.25 3.23
N GLY A 42 -1.63 -18.97 2.53
CA GLY A 42 -2.97 -18.99 3.10
C GLY A 42 -3.50 -17.63 3.53
N PHE A 43 -2.81 -16.53 3.21
CA PHE A 43 -3.36 -15.18 3.43
C PHE A 43 -4.63 -14.96 2.62
N GLY A 44 -5.63 -14.32 3.22
CA GLY A 44 -6.86 -13.93 2.56
C GLY A 44 -6.68 -12.75 1.61
N PHE A 45 -5.66 -11.93 1.84
CA PHE A 45 -5.26 -10.81 0.98
C PHE A 45 -3.79 -10.46 1.19
N VAL A 46 -3.23 -9.75 0.24
CA VAL A 46 -1.85 -9.25 0.31
C VAL A 46 -1.84 -7.77 -0.06
N GLU A 47 -1.21 -6.95 0.75
CA GLU A 47 -1.00 -5.54 0.45
C GLU A 47 0.43 -5.33 -0.04
N ILE A 48 0.58 -4.85 -1.28
CA ILE A 48 1.88 -4.49 -1.85
C ILE A 48 2.23 -3.05 -1.52
N GLY A 49 3.50 -2.73 -1.48
CA GLY A 49 3.97 -1.36 -1.28
C GLY A 49 4.73 -1.18 0.05
N THR A 50 4.92 0.08 0.50
CA THR A 50 4.42 1.30 -0.13
C THR A 50 5.14 1.53 -1.45
N VAL A 51 4.37 1.75 -2.50
CA VAL A 51 4.88 2.11 -3.83
C VAL A 51 4.86 3.64 -3.97
N THR A 52 5.89 4.20 -4.60
CA THR A 52 5.99 5.64 -4.91
C THR A 52 6.03 5.88 -6.42
N PRO A 53 5.69 7.10 -6.90
CA PRO A 53 5.68 7.39 -8.34
C PRO A 53 6.99 7.08 -9.06
N GLN A 54 8.11 7.38 -8.41
CA GLN A 54 9.46 7.09 -8.88
C GLN A 54 10.14 6.07 -7.97
N PRO A 55 11.09 5.28 -8.47
CA PRO A 55 11.92 4.45 -7.61
C PRO A 55 12.67 5.29 -6.58
N GLN A 56 12.83 4.75 -5.38
CA GLN A 56 13.70 5.38 -4.37
C GLN A 56 14.41 4.33 -3.52
N ALA A 57 15.66 4.64 -3.15
CA ALA A 57 16.52 3.74 -2.38
C ALA A 57 16.10 3.62 -0.92
N GLY A 58 15.35 4.61 -0.43
CA GLY A 58 15.05 4.78 1.00
C GLY A 58 16.24 5.34 1.77
N ASN A 59 16.15 5.26 3.10
CA ASN A 59 17.16 5.80 3.99
C ASN A 59 18.47 5.01 3.96
N PRO A 60 19.62 5.61 4.32
CA PRO A 60 20.89 4.93 4.47
C PRO A 60 20.83 3.76 5.48
N ARG A 61 21.63 2.74 5.24
CA ARG A 61 21.79 1.61 6.19
C ARG A 61 22.76 1.99 7.32
N PRO A 62 22.57 1.41 8.55
CA PRO A 62 21.52 0.50 8.99
C PRO A 62 20.16 1.21 9.17
N ARG A 63 19.06 0.55 8.82
CA ARG A 63 17.72 1.12 8.83
C ARG A 63 16.63 0.22 9.44
N ILE A 64 17.05 -0.96 9.91
CA ILE A 64 16.21 -1.89 10.66
C ILE A 64 17.04 -2.34 11.87
N PHE A 65 16.49 -2.18 13.07
CA PHE A 65 17.13 -2.52 14.32
C PHE A 65 16.24 -3.48 15.10
N ARG A 66 16.78 -4.63 15.47
CA ARG A 66 16.08 -5.61 16.30
C ARG A 66 16.38 -5.36 17.76
N LEU A 67 15.36 -5.33 18.58
CA LEU A 67 15.43 -5.19 20.03
C LEU A 67 14.92 -6.49 20.68
N PRO A 68 15.74 -7.56 20.76
CA PRO A 68 15.27 -8.87 21.22
C PRO A 68 14.74 -8.87 22.66
N ALA A 69 15.32 -8.07 23.54
CA ALA A 69 14.89 -7.94 24.93
C ALA A 69 13.45 -7.39 25.04
N ASP A 70 13.11 -6.44 24.17
CA ASP A 70 11.79 -5.79 24.14
C ASP A 70 10.82 -6.47 23.16
N ARG A 71 11.25 -7.54 22.45
CA ARG A 71 10.53 -8.18 21.36
C ARG A 71 10.04 -7.18 20.30
N ALA A 72 10.86 -6.17 19.99
CA ALA A 72 10.52 -5.05 19.13
C ALA A 72 11.48 -4.91 17.94
N ILE A 73 11.02 -4.16 16.93
CA ILE A 73 11.83 -3.78 15.78
C ILE A 73 11.63 -2.28 15.55
N ILE A 74 12.73 -1.55 15.41
CA ILE A 74 12.73 -0.18 14.91
C ILE A 74 13.01 -0.22 13.41
N ASN A 75 12.14 0.42 12.63
CA ASN A 75 12.25 0.50 11.18
C ASN A 75 12.26 1.97 10.73
N ARG A 76 13.27 2.34 9.94
CA ARG A 76 13.35 3.64 9.26
C ARG A 76 13.71 3.46 7.78
N SER A 77 13.01 2.57 7.09
CA SER A 77 13.36 2.17 5.72
C SER A 77 13.26 3.29 4.69
N GLY A 78 12.40 4.29 4.89
CA GLY A 78 12.24 5.42 3.96
C GLY A 78 11.59 5.02 2.64
N LEU A 79 10.57 4.17 2.68
CA LEU A 79 9.75 3.74 1.55
C LEU A 79 10.57 3.26 0.33
N ASN A 80 11.62 2.48 0.57
CA ASN A 80 12.44 1.95 -0.53
C ASN A 80 11.64 1.00 -1.42
N ASN A 81 11.56 1.34 -2.70
CA ASN A 81 10.81 0.56 -3.71
C ASN A 81 11.31 0.86 -5.13
N LYS A 82 10.88 0.05 -6.10
CA LYS A 82 11.27 0.14 -7.52
C LYS A 82 10.32 1.02 -8.36
N GLY A 83 9.39 1.72 -7.71
CA GLY A 83 8.47 2.66 -8.34
C GLY A 83 7.25 2.04 -9.01
N LEU A 84 6.34 2.92 -9.41
CA LEU A 84 5.03 2.60 -9.98
C LEU A 84 5.07 1.62 -11.15
N TYR A 85 5.90 1.90 -12.15
CA TYR A 85 5.89 1.10 -13.38
C TYR A 85 6.40 -0.32 -13.17
N LYS A 86 7.32 -0.53 -12.21
CA LYS A 86 7.75 -1.86 -11.84
C LYS A 86 6.64 -2.64 -11.13
N ALA A 87 5.92 -2.01 -10.22
CA ALA A 87 4.76 -2.62 -9.57
C ALA A 87 3.67 -3.00 -10.59
N ILE A 88 3.35 -2.12 -11.53
CA ILE A 88 2.39 -2.42 -12.61
C ILE A 88 2.84 -3.63 -13.44
N ALA A 89 4.12 -3.68 -13.82
CA ALA A 89 4.64 -4.80 -14.61
C ALA A 89 4.46 -6.15 -13.90
N GLN A 90 4.59 -6.19 -12.58
CA GLN A 90 4.35 -7.39 -11.78
C GLN A 90 2.85 -7.71 -11.68
N LEU A 91 2.02 -6.71 -11.37
CA LEU A 91 0.59 -6.86 -11.16
C LEU A 91 -0.18 -7.27 -12.43
N ARG A 92 0.33 -7.00 -13.62
CA ARG A 92 -0.26 -7.49 -14.89
C ARG A 92 -0.43 -9.01 -14.93
N HIS A 93 0.32 -9.72 -14.13
CA HIS A 93 0.31 -11.19 -14.06
C HIS A 93 -0.45 -11.73 -12.84
N ARG A 94 -1.27 -10.88 -12.16
CA ARG A 94 -2.08 -11.33 -11.02
C ARG A 94 -3.13 -12.38 -11.46
N HIS A 95 -3.52 -13.23 -10.52
CA HIS A 95 -4.65 -14.15 -10.69
C HIS A 95 -5.89 -13.57 -9.99
N ASP A 96 -7.07 -13.74 -10.58
CA ASP A 96 -8.33 -13.11 -10.15
C ASP A 96 -8.83 -13.49 -8.75
N ARG A 97 -8.29 -14.56 -8.18
CA ARG A 97 -8.74 -15.06 -6.86
C ARG A 97 -8.06 -14.40 -5.66
N LEU A 98 -6.99 -13.64 -5.88
CA LEU A 98 -6.24 -13.00 -4.81
C LEU A 98 -6.67 -11.55 -4.67
N ILE A 99 -7.11 -11.16 -3.47
CA ILE A 99 -7.35 -9.76 -3.15
C ILE A 99 -5.99 -9.08 -2.91
N ILE A 100 -5.72 -8.04 -3.70
CA ILE A 100 -4.50 -7.27 -3.63
C ILE A 100 -4.83 -5.83 -3.23
N GLY A 101 -4.28 -5.39 -2.11
CA GLY A 101 -4.24 -3.99 -1.71
C GLY A 101 -3.03 -3.29 -2.33
N GLY A 102 -3.22 -2.06 -2.75
CA GLY A 102 -2.14 -1.18 -3.20
C GLY A 102 -1.85 -0.10 -2.18
N ASN A 103 -0.77 -0.26 -1.44
CA ASN A 103 -0.30 0.80 -0.52
C ASN A 103 0.51 1.81 -1.33
N ILE A 104 0.08 3.07 -1.33
CA ILE A 104 0.67 4.14 -2.12
C ILE A 104 1.11 5.31 -1.26
N GLY A 105 2.23 5.92 -1.65
CA GLY A 105 2.80 7.07 -0.96
C GLY A 105 3.52 8.03 -1.89
N LYS A 106 3.78 9.25 -1.42
CA LYS A 106 4.59 10.21 -2.17
C LYS A 106 6.08 9.81 -2.18
N ASN A 107 6.84 10.31 -3.14
CA ASN A 107 8.30 10.24 -3.03
C ASN A 107 8.82 11.15 -1.89
N THR A 108 9.95 10.78 -1.30
CA THR A 108 10.58 11.57 -0.20
C THR A 108 10.90 13.00 -0.62
N LEU A 109 11.32 13.18 -1.88
CA LEU A 109 11.71 14.49 -2.42
C LEU A 109 10.55 15.27 -3.06
N THR A 110 9.32 14.77 -2.98
CA THR A 110 8.15 15.46 -3.55
C THR A 110 7.88 16.75 -2.81
N GLN A 111 7.82 17.85 -3.56
CA GLN A 111 7.49 19.17 -3.01
C GLN A 111 6.06 19.18 -2.44
N PRO A 112 5.78 19.93 -1.36
CA PRO A 112 4.46 19.97 -0.73
C PRO A 112 3.30 20.27 -1.70
N SER A 113 3.51 21.12 -2.67
CA SER A 113 2.51 21.46 -3.70
C SER A 113 2.20 20.33 -4.68
N GLN A 114 3.05 19.31 -4.77
CA GLN A 114 2.93 18.19 -5.70
C GLN A 114 2.47 16.88 -5.03
N VAL A 115 2.30 16.88 -3.73
CA VAL A 115 1.93 15.67 -2.96
C VAL A 115 0.64 15.04 -3.48
N ALA A 116 -0.43 15.82 -3.64
CA ALA A 116 -1.70 15.32 -4.15
C ALA A 116 -1.58 14.74 -5.57
N ALA A 117 -0.72 15.33 -6.41
CA ALA A 117 -0.47 14.83 -7.77
C ALA A 117 0.23 13.46 -7.76
N ASP A 118 1.16 13.23 -6.84
CA ASP A 118 1.82 11.94 -6.67
C ASP A 118 0.80 10.84 -6.33
N TYR A 119 -0.06 11.07 -5.31
CA TYR A 119 -1.11 10.12 -4.95
C TYR A 119 -2.09 9.88 -6.09
N LEU A 120 -2.54 10.93 -6.77
CA LEU A 120 -3.47 10.79 -7.89
C LEU A 120 -2.84 10.01 -9.06
N LYS A 121 -1.57 10.26 -9.36
CA LYS A 121 -0.81 9.49 -10.37
C LYS A 121 -0.77 8.01 -10.02
N MET A 122 -0.43 7.68 -8.77
CA MET A 122 -0.40 6.30 -8.29
C MET A 122 -1.78 5.65 -8.38
N PHE A 123 -2.79 6.33 -7.86
CA PHE A 123 -4.17 5.86 -7.82
C PHE A 123 -4.71 5.53 -9.22
N ARG A 124 -4.56 6.46 -10.17
CA ARG A 124 -5.00 6.28 -11.57
C ARG A 124 -4.35 5.08 -12.24
N ASN A 125 -3.04 4.96 -12.13
CA ASN A 125 -2.28 3.95 -12.85
C ASN A 125 -2.40 2.56 -12.25
N LEU A 126 -2.64 2.44 -10.94
CA LEU A 126 -2.84 1.15 -10.26
C LEU A 126 -4.31 0.73 -10.20
N TYR A 127 -5.26 1.58 -10.56
CA TYR A 127 -6.69 1.38 -10.33
C TYR A 127 -7.22 0.05 -10.87
N GLN A 128 -6.78 -0.37 -12.03
CA GLN A 128 -7.20 -1.63 -12.65
C GLN A 128 -6.45 -2.87 -12.13
N TYR A 129 -5.40 -2.68 -11.36
CA TYR A 129 -4.51 -3.77 -10.94
C TYR A 129 -4.67 -4.19 -9.47
N VAL A 130 -5.33 -3.37 -8.65
CA VAL A 130 -5.56 -3.65 -7.22
C VAL A 130 -7.04 -3.62 -6.88
N ASP A 131 -7.44 -4.24 -5.77
CA ASP A 131 -8.82 -4.32 -5.35
C ASP A 131 -9.22 -3.20 -4.38
N TYR A 132 -8.26 -2.69 -3.62
CA TYR A 132 -8.40 -1.53 -2.75
C TYR A 132 -7.09 -0.76 -2.67
N PHE A 133 -7.17 0.46 -2.13
CA PHE A 133 -5.99 1.29 -1.89
C PHE A 133 -5.81 1.56 -0.41
N SER A 134 -4.56 1.57 0.03
CA SER A 134 -4.13 2.05 1.33
C SER A 134 -3.27 3.29 1.13
N ILE A 135 -3.70 4.42 1.68
CA ILE A 135 -2.99 5.70 1.55
C ILE A 135 -2.03 5.82 2.71
N ASN A 136 -0.75 5.68 2.43
CA ASN A 136 0.30 5.87 3.43
C ASN A 136 0.63 7.35 3.54
N VAL A 137 0.07 8.00 4.56
CA VAL A 137 0.32 9.40 4.88
C VAL A 137 1.35 9.57 6.01
N CYS A 138 1.76 8.48 6.65
CA CYS A 138 2.81 8.45 7.65
C CYS A 138 4.17 8.60 6.98
N CYS A 139 4.68 9.80 6.94
CA CYS A 139 6.03 10.09 6.49
C CYS A 139 6.84 10.70 7.63
N ASP A 140 6.96 9.97 8.75
CA ASP A 140 7.84 10.37 9.88
C ASP A 140 9.31 10.54 9.45
N ASN A 141 9.63 10.05 8.26
CA ASN A 141 10.93 10.18 7.61
C ASN A 141 10.97 11.30 6.56
N CYS A 142 9.95 12.14 6.46
CA CYS A 142 10.00 13.35 5.65
C CYS A 142 10.72 14.43 6.44
N ALA A 143 11.74 15.03 5.82
CA ALA A 143 12.62 16.02 6.45
C ALA A 143 11.90 17.27 6.97
N ASP A 144 10.63 17.46 6.65
CA ASP A 144 9.82 18.60 7.06
C ASP A 144 8.97 18.38 8.32
N GLY A 145 9.00 17.15 8.90
CA GLY A 145 8.24 16.84 10.14
C GLY A 145 6.73 17.12 10.06
N SER A 146 6.23 17.47 8.88
CA SER A 146 4.82 17.79 8.68
C SER A 146 4.00 16.51 8.62
N VAL A 147 3.59 16.06 9.78
CA VAL A 147 2.68 14.92 9.92
C VAL A 147 1.35 15.32 9.31
N SER A 148 0.91 14.54 8.35
CA SER A 148 -0.36 14.74 7.62
C SER A 148 -1.61 14.47 8.47
N HIS A 149 -1.58 14.77 9.77
CA HIS A 149 -2.75 14.62 10.64
C HIS A 149 -3.75 15.79 10.51
N ASN A 150 -3.38 16.82 9.78
CA ASN A 150 -4.28 17.93 9.52
C ASN A 150 -5.35 17.51 8.49
N LYS A 151 -6.63 17.66 8.89
CA LYS A 151 -7.79 17.37 8.04
C LYS A 151 -7.71 18.05 6.66
N ALA A 152 -7.27 19.30 6.58
CA ALA A 152 -7.16 20.05 5.32
C ALA A 152 -6.13 19.40 4.39
N HIS A 153 -4.98 19.00 4.91
CA HIS A 153 -3.94 18.32 4.14
C HIS A 153 -4.42 16.96 3.63
N LEU A 154 -5.06 16.17 4.50
CA LEU A 154 -5.63 14.88 4.12
C LEU A 154 -6.69 15.04 3.03
N MET A 155 -7.59 16.03 3.16
CA MET A 155 -8.61 16.30 2.16
C MET A 155 -8.01 16.74 0.83
N ASN A 156 -6.91 17.51 0.84
CA ASN A 156 -6.20 17.89 -0.38
C ASN A 156 -5.67 16.65 -1.16
N ILE A 157 -5.26 15.61 -0.45
CA ILE A 157 -4.86 14.33 -1.07
C ILE A 157 -6.08 13.54 -1.53
N LEU A 158 -7.09 13.39 -0.67
CA LEU A 158 -8.21 12.47 -0.91
C LEU A 158 -9.22 12.99 -1.93
N GLN A 159 -9.47 14.30 -1.98
CA GLN A 159 -10.50 14.86 -2.86
C GLN A 159 -10.25 14.52 -4.34
N PRO A 160 -9.05 14.69 -4.91
CA PRO A 160 -8.77 14.27 -6.29
C PRO A 160 -8.96 12.77 -6.53
N LEU A 161 -8.68 11.92 -5.52
CA LEU A 161 -8.87 10.47 -5.62
C LEU A 161 -10.37 10.13 -5.67
N PHE A 162 -11.18 10.78 -4.83
CA PHE A 162 -12.63 10.59 -4.83
C PHE A 162 -13.26 11.08 -6.14
N ASP A 163 -12.80 12.20 -6.66
CA ASP A 163 -13.28 12.75 -7.94
C ASP A 163 -12.97 11.79 -9.09
N PHE A 164 -11.76 11.28 -9.16
CA PHE A 164 -11.39 10.27 -10.15
C PHE A 164 -12.22 8.98 -9.98
N ARG A 165 -12.40 8.48 -8.74
CA ARG A 165 -13.15 7.25 -8.45
C ARG A 165 -14.61 7.33 -8.90
N ARG A 166 -15.27 8.50 -8.76
CA ARG A 166 -16.67 8.70 -9.20
C ARG A 166 -16.89 8.42 -10.69
N GLY A 167 -15.86 8.61 -11.51
CA GLY A 167 -15.91 8.34 -12.94
C GLY A 167 -15.55 6.90 -13.33
N GLN A 168 -15.35 6.00 -12.36
CA GLN A 168 -14.93 4.62 -12.64
C GLN A 168 -16.10 3.64 -12.51
N ASN A 169 -16.14 2.63 -13.38
CA ASN A 169 -17.16 1.57 -13.34
C ASN A 169 -16.98 0.59 -12.16
N GLN A 170 -15.77 0.47 -11.63
CA GLN A 170 -15.46 -0.41 -10.51
C GLN A 170 -15.15 0.43 -9.26
N TYR A 171 -15.83 0.14 -8.16
CA TYR A 171 -15.52 0.77 -6.89
C TYR A 171 -14.28 0.15 -6.26
N ARG A 172 -13.31 0.99 -5.89
CA ARG A 172 -12.13 0.58 -5.13
C ARG A 172 -12.14 1.31 -3.78
N PRO A 173 -12.21 0.58 -2.66
CA PRO A 173 -12.10 1.17 -1.33
C PRO A 173 -10.78 1.94 -1.17
N ILE A 174 -10.84 3.01 -0.38
CA ILE A 174 -9.65 3.78 0.01
C ILE A 174 -9.58 3.72 1.53
N LEU A 175 -8.47 3.18 2.03
CA LEU A 175 -8.15 3.07 3.44
C LEU A 175 -7.01 4.03 3.77
N ARG A 176 -6.89 4.43 5.02
CA ARG A 176 -5.70 5.13 5.53
C ARG A 176 -4.82 4.12 6.26
N SER A 177 -3.56 4.06 5.90
CA SER A 177 -2.54 3.34 6.67
C SER A 177 -2.02 4.26 7.78
N GLU A 178 -1.90 3.71 8.98
CA GLU A 178 -1.23 4.31 10.14
C GLU A 178 -0.14 3.33 10.57
N GLU A 179 1.04 3.47 9.96
CA GLU A 179 2.23 2.72 10.34
C GLU A 179 3.11 3.54 11.29
#